data_e2a010029e2f44c3a9e75cd951e79739
#
_entry.id   e2a010029e2f44c3a9e75cd951e79739
#
_cell.length_a   1.000
_cell.length_b   1.000
_cell.length_c   1.000
_cell.angle_alpha   90.00
_cell.angle_beta   90.00
_cell.angle_gamma   90.00
#
_symmetry.space_group_name_H-M   'P 1'
#
loop_
_entity.id
_entity.type
_entity.pdbx_description
1 polymer ?
#
loop_
_entity_poly.entity_id
_entity_poly.type
_entity_poly.pdbx_seq_one_letter_code
_entity_poly.pdbx_strand_id
1 'polypeptide(L)'
;RKVMSFVEMARMFDYGFDNFTSQTVLNSDEAVMEVPVALSKETNYVVVHPAEKLDALLPKDASADDITRSITLTSETANAPIKKGDVLGEITILYKGEPCASTQLLAQYDVSASRFLLAKYKVVSFLSRTVVKICIALLVVLIAGFIFWLRVVHPKRRYGGRRSRSYFHRSYRGRGRR
;
A
#
# COMPACT_ATOMS: atom_id res chain seq x y z
N ARG A 1 -56.35 -32.81 4.70
CA ARG A 1 -55.40 -31.66 4.83
C ARG A 1 -54.03 -31.91 4.16
N LYS A 2 -53.46 -33.13 4.23
CA LYS A 2 -52.15 -33.47 3.59
C LYS A 2 -52.18 -33.37 2.06
N VAL A 3 -53.26 -33.79 1.41
CA VAL A 3 -53.37 -33.77 -0.06
C VAL A 3 -53.41 -32.32 -0.62
N MET A 4 -54.06 -31.39 0.06
CA MET A 4 -54.07 -29.98 -0.29
C MET A 4 -52.67 -29.35 -0.25
N SER A 5 -51.87 -29.72 0.73
CA SER A 5 -50.49 -29.26 0.90
C SER A 5 -49.60 -29.69 -0.29
N PHE A 6 -49.71 -30.89 -0.84
CA PHE A 6 -48.95 -31.33 -2.01
C PHE A 6 -49.39 -30.62 -3.27
N VAL A 7 -50.68 -30.34 -3.46
CA VAL A 7 -51.17 -29.59 -4.61
C VAL A 7 -50.70 -28.15 -4.58
N GLU A 8 -50.71 -27.48 -3.44
CA GLU A 8 -50.21 -26.15 -3.28
C GLU A 8 -48.65 -26.09 -3.52
N MET A 9 -47.93 -27.06 -3.03
CA MET A 9 -46.48 -27.19 -3.24
C MET A 9 -46.15 -27.38 -4.74
N ALA A 10 -46.90 -28.25 -5.44
CA ALA A 10 -46.74 -28.43 -6.88
C ALA A 10 -46.96 -27.10 -7.64
N ARG A 11 -48.01 -26.34 -7.33
CA ARG A 11 -48.27 -25.03 -7.92
C ARG A 11 -47.12 -24.02 -7.69
N MET A 12 -46.56 -24.04 -6.49
CA MET A 12 -45.39 -23.16 -6.18
C MET A 12 -44.16 -23.53 -7.03
N PHE A 13 -43.89 -24.82 -7.23
CA PHE A 13 -42.80 -25.26 -8.11
C PHE A 13 -43.10 -24.90 -9.56
N ASP A 14 -44.30 -25.15 -10.05
CA ASP A 14 -44.72 -24.77 -11.41
C ASP A 14 -44.51 -23.29 -11.63
N TYR A 15 -44.99 -22.46 -10.69
CA TYR A 15 -44.76 -21.00 -10.75
C TYR A 15 -43.27 -20.66 -10.79
N GLY A 16 -42.43 -21.30 -9.97
CA GLY A 16 -40.98 -21.06 -9.96
C GLY A 16 -40.35 -21.43 -11.30
N PHE A 17 -40.62 -22.61 -11.84
CA PHE A 17 -40.06 -23.07 -13.11
C PHE A 17 -40.61 -22.32 -14.34
N ASP A 18 -41.85 -21.86 -14.28
CA ASP A 18 -42.46 -21.12 -15.37
C ASP A 18 -41.95 -19.68 -15.48
N ASN A 19 -41.63 -19.05 -14.36
CA ASN A 19 -41.32 -17.63 -14.29
C ASN A 19 -39.81 -17.32 -14.13
N PHE A 20 -39.02 -18.25 -13.59
CA PHE A 20 -37.60 -18.03 -13.30
C PHE A 20 -36.70 -19.00 -14.05
N THR A 21 -35.49 -18.57 -14.31
CA THR A 21 -34.42 -19.38 -14.92
C THR A 21 -33.07 -19.04 -14.32
N SER A 22 -32.19 -20.05 -14.22
CA SER A 22 -30.80 -19.82 -13.84
C SER A 22 -30.03 -19.38 -15.08
N GLN A 23 -29.44 -18.20 -15.06
CA GLN A 23 -28.62 -17.65 -16.13
C GLN A 23 -27.22 -17.38 -15.63
N THR A 24 -26.20 -17.71 -16.48
CA THR A 24 -24.82 -17.35 -16.22
C THR A 24 -24.64 -15.85 -16.45
N VAL A 25 -24.34 -15.12 -15.40
CA VAL A 25 -24.14 -13.67 -15.44
C VAL A 25 -22.66 -13.27 -15.43
N LEU A 26 -21.79 -14.20 -15.06
CA LEU A 26 -20.34 -13.99 -15.03
C LEU A 26 -19.59 -15.31 -15.19
N ASN A 27 -18.59 -15.34 -16.07
CA ASN A 27 -17.73 -16.51 -16.27
C ASN A 27 -16.46 -16.38 -15.39
N SER A 28 -15.91 -17.53 -14.95
CA SER A 28 -14.69 -17.58 -14.12
C SER A 28 -13.46 -16.98 -14.80
N ASP A 29 -13.39 -17.01 -16.13
CA ASP A 29 -12.23 -16.55 -16.90
C ASP A 29 -12.38 -15.09 -17.36
N GLU A 30 -13.51 -14.45 -17.06
CA GLU A 30 -13.77 -13.07 -17.45
C GLU A 30 -12.90 -12.10 -16.63
N ALA A 31 -12.10 -11.28 -17.32
CA ALA A 31 -11.37 -10.18 -16.68
C ALA A 31 -12.36 -9.11 -16.27
N VAL A 32 -12.52 -8.89 -14.98
CA VAL A 32 -13.54 -7.95 -14.44
C VAL A 32 -13.00 -6.53 -14.41
N MET A 33 -11.82 -6.34 -13.84
CA MET A 33 -11.17 -5.04 -13.73
C MET A 33 -9.67 -5.14 -13.43
N GLU A 34 -8.99 -4.01 -13.56
CA GLU A 34 -7.60 -3.82 -13.14
C GLU A 34 -7.55 -3.14 -11.77
N VAL A 35 -6.83 -3.74 -10.83
CA VAL A 35 -6.61 -3.18 -9.49
C VAL A 35 -5.20 -2.60 -9.44
N PRO A 36 -5.02 -1.32 -9.04
CA PRO A 36 -3.70 -0.72 -8.91
C PRO A 36 -2.85 -1.44 -7.87
N VAL A 37 -1.56 -1.64 -8.17
CA VAL A 37 -0.61 -2.31 -7.27
C VAL A 37 0.51 -1.37 -6.87
N ALA A 38 0.69 -1.18 -5.56
CA ALA A 38 1.84 -0.48 -4.99
C ALA A 38 2.98 -1.44 -4.64
N LEU A 39 4.19 -0.89 -4.50
CA LEU A 39 5.39 -1.61 -4.09
C LEU A 39 5.88 -2.69 -5.08
N SER A 40 5.31 -2.76 -6.27
CA SER A 40 5.78 -3.60 -7.37
C SER A 40 6.80 -2.85 -8.24
N LYS A 41 7.68 -3.60 -8.91
CA LYS A 41 8.60 -3.09 -9.92
C LYS A 41 8.16 -3.47 -11.35
N GLU A 42 7.43 -4.56 -11.49
CA GLU A 42 7.12 -5.17 -12.77
C GLU A 42 5.86 -4.59 -13.39
N THR A 43 4.81 -4.47 -12.60
CA THR A 43 3.49 -3.96 -13.04
C THR A 43 2.91 -3.00 -12.02
N ASN A 44 2.11 -2.05 -12.49
CA ASN A 44 1.41 -1.10 -11.64
C ASN A 44 -0.06 -1.52 -11.38
N TYR A 45 -0.49 -2.63 -11.94
CA TYR A 45 -1.85 -3.17 -11.80
C TYR A 45 -1.84 -4.70 -11.83
N VAL A 46 -2.90 -5.30 -11.34
CA VAL A 46 -3.21 -6.73 -11.44
C VAL A 46 -4.64 -6.88 -11.93
N VAL A 47 -4.84 -7.77 -12.90
CA VAL A 47 -6.17 -8.12 -13.38
C VAL A 47 -6.82 -9.07 -12.40
N VAL A 48 -8.09 -8.84 -12.10
CA VAL A 48 -8.88 -9.73 -11.25
C VAL A 48 -9.97 -10.44 -12.06
N HIS A 49 -10.23 -11.68 -11.70
CA HIS A 49 -11.25 -12.54 -12.27
C HIS A 49 -12.11 -13.15 -11.16
N PRO A 50 -13.34 -13.59 -11.45
CA PRO A 50 -14.18 -14.26 -10.46
C PRO A 50 -13.57 -15.59 -9.99
N ALA A 51 -13.75 -15.93 -8.72
CA ALA A 51 -13.30 -17.20 -8.16
C ALA A 51 -14.00 -18.40 -8.80
N GLU A 52 -15.26 -18.20 -9.16
CA GLU A 52 -16.11 -19.22 -9.78
C GLU A 52 -17.10 -18.57 -10.75
N LYS A 53 -17.63 -19.39 -11.64
CA LYS A 53 -18.73 -19.03 -12.51
C LYS A 53 -19.96 -18.63 -11.65
N LEU A 54 -20.55 -17.50 -11.95
CA LEU A 54 -21.69 -16.98 -11.20
C LEU A 54 -22.99 -17.14 -12.00
N ASP A 55 -23.86 -17.97 -11.48
CA ASP A 55 -25.20 -18.16 -12.01
C ASP A 55 -26.20 -17.43 -11.10
N ALA A 56 -27.06 -16.63 -11.68
CA ALA A 56 -28.14 -15.93 -10.97
C ALA A 56 -29.50 -16.47 -11.35
N LEU A 57 -30.38 -16.58 -10.37
CA LEU A 57 -31.79 -16.91 -10.60
C LEU A 57 -32.53 -15.63 -10.97
N LEU A 58 -32.93 -15.54 -12.23
CA LEU A 58 -33.54 -14.33 -12.79
C LEU A 58 -34.91 -14.67 -13.37
N PRO A 59 -35.86 -13.71 -13.41
CA PRO A 59 -37.09 -13.83 -14.17
C PRO A 59 -36.76 -14.09 -15.65
N LYS A 60 -37.58 -14.89 -16.32
CA LYS A 60 -37.39 -15.22 -17.76
C LYS A 60 -37.47 -14.01 -18.68
N ASP A 61 -38.15 -12.96 -18.24
CA ASP A 61 -38.28 -11.68 -18.93
C ASP A 61 -37.22 -10.63 -18.54
N ALA A 62 -36.23 -11.04 -17.70
CA ALA A 62 -35.15 -10.15 -17.29
C ALA A 62 -34.32 -9.67 -18.49
N SER A 63 -34.17 -8.35 -18.59
CA SER A 63 -33.28 -7.72 -19.57
C SER A 63 -31.86 -7.59 -19.02
N ALA A 64 -30.88 -7.60 -19.91
CA ALA A 64 -29.50 -7.32 -19.55
C ALA A 64 -29.32 -5.93 -18.91
N ASP A 65 -30.17 -4.96 -19.27
CA ASP A 65 -30.18 -3.59 -18.73
C ASP A 65 -30.60 -3.54 -17.25
N ASP A 66 -31.35 -4.54 -16.78
CA ASP A 66 -31.80 -4.65 -15.38
C ASP A 66 -30.71 -5.21 -14.47
N ILE A 67 -29.60 -5.72 -15.04
CA ILE A 67 -28.51 -6.35 -14.33
C ILE A 67 -27.38 -5.34 -14.14
N THR A 68 -27.04 -5.06 -12.88
CA THR A 68 -25.95 -4.14 -12.54
C THR A 68 -24.86 -4.91 -11.77
N ARG A 69 -23.59 -4.61 -12.07
CA ARG A 69 -22.43 -5.18 -11.37
C ARG A 69 -21.93 -4.19 -10.32
N SER A 70 -21.88 -4.59 -9.05
CA SER A 70 -21.30 -3.82 -7.96
C SER A 70 -19.99 -4.48 -7.52
N ILE A 71 -18.89 -3.75 -7.55
CA ILE A 71 -17.58 -4.26 -7.20
C ILE A 71 -17.12 -3.57 -5.92
N THR A 72 -16.77 -4.36 -4.92
CA THR A 72 -16.22 -3.88 -3.66
C THR A 72 -14.81 -4.43 -3.50
N LEU A 73 -13.80 -3.56 -3.57
CA LEU A 73 -12.41 -3.93 -3.36
C LEU A 73 -12.08 -3.94 -1.87
N THR A 74 -11.25 -4.88 -1.44
CA THR A 74 -10.69 -4.92 -0.07
C THR A 74 -9.84 -3.67 0.22
N SER A 75 -9.17 -3.14 -0.82
CA SER A 75 -8.41 -1.89 -0.77
C SER A 75 -8.39 -1.27 -2.16
N GLU A 76 -8.44 0.06 -2.25
CA GLU A 76 -8.33 0.79 -3.52
C GLU A 76 -6.99 0.51 -4.23
N THR A 77 -5.93 0.21 -3.46
CA THR A 77 -4.62 -0.14 -3.99
C THR A 77 -4.11 -1.38 -3.26
N ALA A 78 -3.80 -2.43 -4.01
CA ALA A 78 -3.21 -3.65 -3.47
C ALA A 78 -1.69 -3.47 -3.28
N ASN A 79 -1.14 -4.07 -2.23
CA ASN A 79 0.30 -3.99 -1.96
C ASN A 79 0.98 -5.29 -2.38
N ALA A 80 2.00 -5.20 -3.23
CA ALA A 80 2.83 -6.35 -3.55
C ALA A 80 3.62 -6.84 -2.30
N PRO A 81 3.90 -8.16 -2.15
CA PRO A 81 3.66 -9.22 -3.12
C PRO A 81 2.21 -9.70 -3.14
N ILE A 82 1.71 -10.02 -4.33
CA ILE A 82 0.40 -10.61 -4.58
C ILE A 82 0.64 -11.95 -5.27
N LYS A 83 -0.06 -12.98 -4.86
CA LYS A 83 -0.02 -14.30 -5.50
C LYS A 83 -1.26 -14.52 -6.34
N LYS A 84 -1.10 -15.28 -7.41
CA LYS A 84 -2.24 -15.78 -8.18
C LYS A 84 -3.23 -16.48 -7.24
N GLY A 85 -4.51 -16.09 -7.30
CA GLY A 85 -5.56 -16.58 -6.43
C GLY A 85 -5.75 -15.82 -5.11
N ASP A 86 -4.96 -14.77 -4.84
CA ASP A 86 -5.21 -13.89 -3.70
C ASP A 86 -6.53 -13.14 -3.89
N VAL A 87 -7.34 -13.05 -2.84
CA VAL A 87 -8.63 -12.34 -2.84
C VAL A 87 -8.38 -10.84 -2.73
N LEU A 88 -8.79 -10.09 -3.75
CA LEU A 88 -8.62 -8.63 -3.81
C LEU A 88 -9.94 -7.87 -3.65
N GLY A 89 -11.07 -8.55 -3.75
CA GLY A 89 -12.39 -7.94 -3.61
C GLY A 89 -13.52 -8.94 -3.76
N GLU A 90 -14.72 -8.39 -3.93
CA GLU A 90 -15.96 -9.13 -4.15
C GLU A 90 -16.75 -8.42 -5.25
N ILE A 91 -17.40 -9.21 -6.10
CA ILE A 91 -18.35 -8.71 -7.09
C ILE A 91 -19.74 -9.21 -6.71
N THR A 92 -20.70 -8.31 -6.65
CA THR A 92 -22.12 -8.60 -6.42
C THR A 92 -22.90 -8.24 -7.66
N ILE A 93 -23.72 -9.15 -8.13
CA ILE A 93 -24.68 -8.91 -9.21
C ILE A 93 -25.99 -8.47 -8.60
N LEU A 94 -26.51 -7.35 -9.09
CA LEU A 94 -27.79 -6.81 -8.67
C LEU A 94 -28.80 -6.92 -9.82
N TYR A 95 -29.99 -7.34 -9.52
CA TYR A 95 -31.15 -7.30 -10.41
C TYR A 95 -32.12 -6.25 -9.89
N LYS A 96 -32.36 -5.19 -10.69
CA LYS A 96 -33.22 -4.05 -10.28
C LYS A 96 -32.85 -3.44 -8.93
N GLY A 97 -31.54 -3.46 -8.57
CA GLY A 97 -31.01 -2.94 -7.31
C GLY A 97 -31.00 -3.93 -6.15
N GLU A 98 -31.54 -5.13 -6.30
CA GLU A 98 -31.52 -6.19 -5.28
C GLU A 98 -30.37 -7.16 -5.55
N PRO A 99 -29.55 -7.53 -4.54
CA PRO A 99 -28.44 -8.48 -4.72
C PRO A 99 -28.99 -9.88 -4.98
N CYS A 100 -28.57 -10.50 -6.07
CA CYS A 100 -29.02 -11.84 -6.44
C CYS A 100 -27.91 -12.88 -6.42
N ALA A 101 -26.63 -12.48 -6.59
CA ALA A 101 -25.49 -13.39 -6.53
C ALA A 101 -24.20 -12.62 -6.23
N SER A 102 -23.22 -13.24 -5.54
CA SER A 102 -21.91 -12.64 -5.30
C SER A 102 -20.80 -13.70 -5.37
N THR A 103 -19.59 -13.27 -5.74
CA THR A 103 -18.37 -14.09 -5.71
C THR A 103 -17.13 -13.25 -5.45
N GLN A 104 -16.07 -13.92 -5.00
CA GLN A 104 -14.80 -13.26 -4.75
C GLN A 104 -14.05 -12.94 -6.04
N LEU A 105 -13.28 -11.86 -6.03
CA LEU A 105 -12.38 -11.47 -7.10
C LEU A 105 -10.95 -11.87 -6.74
N LEU A 106 -10.35 -12.71 -7.58
CA LEU A 106 -9.02 -13.28 -7.40
C LEU A 106 -8.01 -12.65 -8.35
N ALA A 107 -6.78 -12.51 -7.89
CA ALA A 107 -5.64 -12.09 -8.72
C ALA A 107 -5.33 -13.14 -9.80
N GLN A 108 -5.21 -12.71 -11.06
CA GLN A 108 -4.99 -13.60 -12.20
C GLN A 108 -3.54 -14.11 -12.29
N TYR A 109 -2.57 -13.33 -11.80
CA TYR A 109 -1.13 -13.66 -11.86
C TYR A 109 -0.39 -13.14 -10.63
N ASP A 110 0.84 -13.68 -10.46
CA ASP A 110 1.73 -13.26 -9.39
C ASP A 110 2.31 -11.87 -9.67
N VAL A 111 2.37 -11.02 -8.65
CA VAL A 111 3.03 -9.72 -8.72
C VAL A 111 4.13 -9.65 -7.66
N SER A 112 5.38 -9.58 -8.11
CA SER A 112 6.55 -9.54 -7.23
C SER A 112 6.72 -8.17 -6.60
N ALA A 113 7.08 -8.14 -5.32
CA ALA A 113 7.39 -6.90 -4.63
C ALA A 113 8.81 -6.43 -4.91
N SER A 114 8.99 -5.14 -5.10
CA SER A 114 10.32 -4.52 -5.16
C SER A 114 10.96 -4.48 -3.77
N ARG A 115 12.09 -5.17 -3.59
CA ARG A 115 12.83 -5.17 -2.30
C ARG A 115 13.21 -3.75 -1.85
N PHE A 116 13.56 -2.90 -2.80
CA PHE A 116 13.93 -1.50 -2.52
C PHE A 116 12.73 -0.68 -2.06
N LEU A 117 11.58 -0.78 -2.74
CA LEU A 117 10.36 -0.06 -2.38
C LEU A 117 9.81 -0.54 -1.03
N LEU A 118 9.86 -1.86 -0.78
CA LEU A 118 9.49 -2.43 0.53
C LEU A 118 10.39 -1.91 1.66
N ALA A 119 11.72 -1.88 1.45
CA ALA A 119 12.66 -1.34 2.42
C ALA A 119 12.38 0.14 2.70
N LYS A 120 12.22 0.94 1.65
CA LYS A 120 11.85 2.37 1.77
C LYS A 120 10.53 2.54 2.54
N TYR A 121 9.50 1.79 2.19
CA TYR A 121 8.20 1.85 2.86
C TYR A 121 8.30 1.49 4.35
N LYS A 122 9.04 0.41 4.69
CA LYS A 122 9.27 0.00 6.08
C LYS A 122 10.03 1.06 6.87
N VAL A 123 11.07 1.67 6.29
CA VAL A 123 11.85 2.74 6.93
C VAL A 123 10.98 3.97 7.18
N VAL A 124 10.25 4.44 6.16
CA VAL A 124 9.36 5.60 6.28
C VAL A 124 8.25 5.32 7.31
N SER A 125 7.62 4.16 7.25
CA SER A 125 6.59 3.76 8.20
C SER A 125 7.13 3.64 9.64
N PHE A 126 8.37 3.17 9.81
CA PHE A 126 9.05 3.13 11.12
C PHE A 126 9.34 4.53 11.64
N LEU A 127 9.91 5.42 10.81
CA LEU A 127 10.21 6.80 11.19
C LEU A 127 8.95 7.65 11.45
N SER A 128 7.82 7.28 10.87
CA SER A 128 6.54 7.98 11.08
C SER A 128 5.93 7.73 12.46
N ARG A 129 6.37 6.68 13.16
CA ARG A 129 5.85 6.36 14.50
C ARG A 129 6.23 7.46 15.50
N THR A 130 5.27 7.94 16.27
CA THR A 130 5.41 9.02 17.24
C THR A 130 6.55 8.76 18.24
N VAL A 131 6.72 7.51 18.68
CA VAL A 131 7.80 7.11 19.60
C VAL A 131 9.18 7.35 18.99
N VAL A 132 9.39 7.00 17.71
CA VAL A 132 10.66 7.19 17.02
C VAL A 132 10.99 8.68 16.87
N LYS A 133 9.99 9.52 16.56
CA LYS A 133 10.16 10.97 16.49
C LYS A 133 10.61 11.56 17.83
N ILE A 134 10.02 11.11 18.94
CA ILE A 134 10.41 11.52 20.29
C ILE A 134 11.84 11.08 20.61
N CYS A 135 12.21 9.83 20.29
CA CYS A 135 13.58 9.33 20.49
C CYS A 135 14.63 10.13 19.71
N ILE A 136 14.33 10.46 18.43
CA ILE A 136 15.21 11.30 17.61
C ILE A 136 15.35 12.69 18.21
N ALA A 137 14.27 13.31 18.65
CA ALA A 137 14.29 14.62 19.28
C ALA A 137 15.15 14.63 20.57
N LEU A 138 14.99 13.61 21.44
CA LEU A 138 15.82 13.45 22.64
C LEU A 138 17.30 13.27 22.31
N LEU A 139 17.61 12.47 21.29
CA LEU A 139 18.99 12.25 20.84
C LEU A 139 19.64 13.53 20.33
N VAL A 140 18.91 14.35 19.57
CA VAL A 140 19.38 15.67 19.09
C VAL A 140 19.67 16.59 20.27
N VAL A 141 18.79 16.63 21.29
CA VAL A 141 19.00 17.44 22.51
C VAL A 141 20.24 16.97 23.26
N LEU A 142 20.45 15.65 23.41
CA LEU A 142 21.64 15.10 24.06
C LEU A 142 22.93 15.45 23.31
N ILE A 143 22.94 15.35 21.97
CA ILE A 143 24.10 15.73 21.15
C ILE A 143 24.38 17.23 21.28
N ALA A 144 23.35 18.08 21.20
CA ALA A 144 23.51 19.52 21.37
C ALA A 144 24.07 19.87 22.77
N GLY A 145 23.55 19.25 23.83
CA GLY A 145 24.05 19.38 25.18
C GLY A 145 25.50 18.92 25.32
N PHE A 146 25.87 17.81 24.71
CA PHE A 146 27.23 17.29 24.69
C PHE A 146 28.22 18.22 23.97
N ILE A 147 27.81 18.76 22.80
CA ILE A 147 28.62 19.75 22.06
C ILE A 147 28.79 21.04 22.87
N PHE A 148 27.71 21.50 23.54
CA PHE A 148 27.77 22.65 24.41
C PHE A 148 28.72 22.41 25.60
N TRP A 149 28.61 21.24 26.25
CA TRP A 149 29.51 20.85 27.33
C TRP A 149 30.97 20.82 26.89
N LEU A 150 31.29 20.25 25.72
CA LEU A 150 32.65 20.26 25.15
C LEU A 150 33.17 21.67 24.90
N ARG A 151 32.32 22.59 24.45
CA ARG A 151 32.74 23.99 24.21
C ARG A 151 33.00 24.75 25.52
N VAL A 152 32.24 24.44 26.58
CA VAL A 152 32.37 25.12 27.88
C VAL A 152 33.54 24.54 28.68
N VAL A 153 33.66 23.18 28.73
CA VAL A 153 34.68 22.50 29.55
C VAL A 153 36.07 22.45 28.85
N HIS A 154 36.08 22.45 27.50
CA HIS A 154 37.33 22.52 26.73
C HIS A 154 37.42 23.83 25.93
N PRO A 155 37.63 24.98 26.60
CA PRO A 155 37.95 26.21 25.89
C PRO A 155 39.30 25.97 25.19
N LYS A 156 39.31 26.06 23.87
CA LYS A 156 40.56 26.01 23.09
C LYS A 156 41.55 26.99 23.71
N ARG A 157 42.60 26.49 24.38
CA ARG A 157 43.75 27.27 24.78
C ARG A 157 44.28 27.94 23.48
N ARG A 158 44.01 29.24 23.32
CA ARG A 158 44.63 30.05 22.28
C ARG A 158 46.13 29.96 22.49
N TYR A 159 46.81 29.26 21.68
CA TYR A 159 48.27 29.30 21.59
C TYR A 159 48.66 30.72 21.20
N GLY A 160 49.01 31.54 22.24
CA GLY A 160 49.58 32.83 22.07
C GLY A 160 50.97 32.68 21.49
N GLY A 161 51.09 32.84 20.17
CA GLY A 161 52.37 32.91 19.50
C GLY A 161 53.12 34.12 20.04
N ARG A 162 54.11 33.94 20.92
CA ARG A 162 55.12 34.92 21.27
C ARG A 162 55.90 35.23 19.99
N ARG A 163 55.61 36.39 19.41
CA ARG A 163 56.51 37.01 18.41
C ARG A 163 57.81 37.37 19.15
N SER A 164 58.87 36.57 18.97
CA SER A 164 60.21 36.92 19.27
C SER A 164 60.64 38.13 18.42
N ARG A 165 60.74 39.29 19.05
CA ARG A 165 61.41 40.45 18.45
C ARG A 165 62.90 40.14 18.46
N SER A 166 63.49 39.76 17.37
CA SER A 166 64.98 39.78 17.16
C SER A 166 65.43 41.22 17.02
N TYR A 167 66.16 41.67 18.07
CA TYR A 167 66.88 42.94 18.02
C TYR A 167 68.03 42.77 17.05
N PHE A 168 68.01 43.50 15.98
CA PHE A 168 69.11 43.60 15.01
C PHE A 168 70.22 44.46 15.67
N HIS A 169 71.27 43.84 16.16
CA HIS A 169 72.49 44.55 16.66
C HIS A 169 73.28 44.98 15.44
N ARG A 170 73.20 46.26 15.13
CA ARG A 170 74.03 46.94 14.11
C ARG A 170 75.42 47.22 14.69
N SER A 171 76.40 46.33 14.41
CA SER A 171 77.80 46.59 14.75
C SER A 171 78.46 47.44 13.67
N TYR A 172 78.78 48.67 14.05
CA TYR A 172 79.68 49.56 13.31
C TYR A 172 81.14 49.18 13.61
N ARG A 173 81.92 48.94 12.60
CA ARG A 173 83.38 48.98 12.63
C ARG A 173 83.85 49.43 11.27
N GLY A 174 84.33 50.53 11.08
CA GLY A 174 85.45 51.33 11.53
C GLY A 174 86.68 50.92 10.80
N ARG A 175 86.99 51.59 9.69
CA ARG A 175 88.25 52.25 9.25
C ARG A 175 89.56 51.54 9.48
N GLY A 176 90.42 51.48 8.45
CA GLY A 176 91.85 51.30 8.44
C GLY A 176 92.36 51.10 6.98
N ARG A 177 92.70 52.14 6.29
CA ARG A 177 93.99 52.61 5.81
C ARG A 177 95.00 51.49 5.51
N ARG A 178 95.36 51.25 4.30
CA ARG A 178 96.53 51.76 3.52
C ARG A 178 96.40 51.26 2.08
#